data_02c48b6f76cab13aab596bde53aa1f8e
#
_entry.id   02c48b6f76cab13aab596bde53aa1f8e
#
_cell.length_a   1.000
_cell.length_b   1.000
_cell.length_c   1.000
_cell.angle_alpha   90.00
_cell.angle_beta   90.00
_cell.angle_gamma   90.00
#
_symmetry.space_group_name_H-M   'P 1'
#
loop_
_entity.id
_entity.type
_entity.pdbx_description
1 polymer ?
#
loop_
_entity_poly.entity_id
_entity_poly.type
_entity_poly.pdbx_seq_one_letter_code
_entity_poly.pdbx_strand_id
1 'polypeptide(L)'
;SADSEEDGHSDKLLNVSHHNGATTSGRVDGQPHIGTDKLARVIANMRNTIIQCGGEVHFETRMDALLIEKDEVKGIETNTGKTFLGPVILATGHSARDVYRWLAANNVEIEAKGIAVGVRLEHPTTLIDQIQSRKPNER
;
A
#
# COMPACT_ATOMS: atom_id res chain seq x y z
N SER A 1 -11.82 12.98 20.07
CA SER A 1 -11.73 11.50 20.30
C SER A 1 -11.42 10.72 19.01
N ALA A 2 -11.31 11.37 17.84
CA ALA A 2 -10.89 10.74 16.58
C ALA A 2 -9.35 10.65 16.46
N ASP A 3 -8.63 11.62 17.03
CA ASP A 3 -7.17 11.68 16.94
C ASP A 3 -6.43 10.56 17.68
N SER A 4 -7.04 10.00 18.73
CA SER A 4 -6.38 8.94 19.52
C SER A 4 -6.44 7.54 18.88
N GLU A 5 -7.36 7.30 17.95
CA GLU A 5 -7.43 6.02 17.21
C GLU A 5 -6.45 5.99 16.03
N GLU A 6 -6.23 7.14 15.39
CA GLU A 6 -5.26 7.25 14.28
C GLU A 6 -3.82 7.07 14.76
N ASP A 7 -3.45 7.64 15.91
CA ASP A 7 -2.12 7.47 16.50
C ASP A 7 -1.83 6.01 16.90
N GLY A 8 -2.81 5.31 17.46
CA GLY A 8 -2.66 3.90 17.82
C GLY A 8 -2.49 2.96 16.61
N HIS A 9 -3.04 3.32 15.46
CA HIS A 9 -2.92 2.54 14.25
C HIS A 9 -1.54 2.73 13.57
N SER A 10 -1.06 3.96 13.56
CA SER A 10 0.27 4.31 13.06
C SER A 10 1.39 3.63 13.86
N ASP A 11 1.28 3.59 15.17
CA ASP A 11 2.24 2.91 16.05
C ASP A 11 2.29 1.39 15.83
N LYS A 12 1.15 0.75 15.59
CA LYS A 12 1.09 -0.68 15.25
C LYS A 12 1.76 -0.97 13.90
N LEU A 13 1.50 -0.15 12.88
CA LEU A 13 2.13 -0.29 11.57
C LEU A 13 3.65 -0.09 11.64
N LEU A 14 4.12 0.91 12.39
CA LEU A 14 5.54 1.15 12.63
C LEU A 14 6.21 -0.03 13.31
N ASN A 15 5.58 -0.60 14.35
CA ASN A 15 6.11 -1.74 15.07
C ASN A 15 6.19 -3.00 14.19
N VAL A 16 5.18 -3.29 13.39
CA VAL A 16 5.21 -4.42 12.42
C VAL A 16 6.29 -4.20 11.38
N SER A 17 6.41 -3.00 10.83
CA SER A 17 7.43 -2.68 9.83
C SER A 17 8.83 -2.76 10.42
N HIS A 18 9.05 -2.29 11.64
CA HIS A 18 10.34 -2.38 12.34
C HIS A 18 10.75 -3.83 12.61
N HIS A 19 9.81 -4.67 13.07
CA HIS A 19 10.05 -6.10 13.28
C HIS A 19 10.51 -6.79 11.99
N ASN A 20 10.01 -6.36 10.84
CA ASN A 20 10.40 -6.87 9.52
C ASN A 20 11.62 -6.15 8.89
N GLY A 21 12.32 -5.30 9.61
CA GLY A 21 13.59 -4.71 9.21
C GLY A 21 13.53 -3.26 8.70
N ALA A 22 12.41 -2.56 8.91
CA ALA A 22 12.33 -1.11 8.66
C ALA A 22 13.04 -0.32 9.79
N THR A 23 13.52 0.88 9.46
CA THR A 23 14.15 1.77 10.45
C THR A 23 13.11 2.61 11.18
N THR A 24 13.39 2.95 12.45
CA THR A 24 12.55 3.83 13.27
C THR A 24 12.79 5.32 13.04
N SER A 25 13.68 5.69 12.12
CA SER A 25 14.07 7.09 11.88
C SER A 25 12.96 8.00 11.32
N GLY A 26 11.81 7.44 10.95
CA GLY A 26 10.65 8.20 10.47
C GLY A 26 9.68 8.72 11.55
N ARG A 27 10.03 8.55 12.85
CA ARG A 27 9.12 8.88 13.95
C ARG A 27 9.00 10.38 14.29
N VAL A 28 9.87 11.22 13.75
CA VAL A 28 10.01 12.60 14.25
C VAL A 28 9.23 13.63 13.44
N ASP A 29 9.02 13.42 12.12
CA ASP A 29 8.32 14.42 11.28
C ASP A 29 7.62 13.81 10.05
N GLY A 30 6.60 12.99 10.22
CA GLY A 30 5.77 12.57 9.10
C GLY A 30 5.72 11.06 8.86
N GLN A 31 5.11 10.66 7.75
CA GLN A 31 4.93 9.26 7.41
C GLN A 31 6.27 8.52 7.26
N PRO A 32 6.41 7.32 7.85
CA PRO A 32 7.65 6.57 7.77
C PRO A 32 7.97 6.17 6.34
N HIS A 33 9.09 6.66 5.81
CA HIS A 33 9.59 6.28 4.50
C HIS A 33 10.63 5.16 4.64
N ILE A 34 10.36 4.03 4.00
CA ILE A 34 11.34 2.97 3.84
C ILE A 34 12.08 3.21 2.52
N GLY A 35 13.40 3.37 2.56
CA GLY A 35 14.21 3.47 1.35
C GLY A 35 14.04 2.24 0.45
N THR A 36 14.09 2.44 -0.87
CA THR A 36 13.90 1.37 -1.87
C THR A 36 14.82 0.18 -1.66
N ASP A 37 16.03 0.41 -1.20
CA ASP A 37 17.02 -0.65 -0.92
C ASP A 37 16.61 -1.60 0.20
N LYS A 38 15.85 -1.09 1.17
CA LYS A 38 15.38 -1.87 2.33
C LYS A 38 14.00 -2.49 2.09
N LEU A 39 13.21 -1.92 1.18
CA LEU A 39 11.84 -2.35 0.93
C LEU A 39 11.78 -3.82 0.48
N ALA A 40 12.66 -4.23 -0.43
CA ALA A 40 12.71 -5.61 -0.90
C ALA A 40 12.97 -6.61 0.25
N ARG A 41 13.84 -6.23 1.20
CA ARG A 41 14.13 -7.06 2.38
C ARG A 41 12.95 -7.13 3.34
N VAL A 42 12.25 -6.03 3.56
CA VAL A 42 11.04 -5.99 4.41
C VAL A 42 9.96 -6.89 3.83
N ILE A 43 9.70 -6.80 2.51
CA ILE A 43 8.71 -7.64 1.83
C ILE A 43 9.09 -9.11 1.90
N ALA A 44 10.37 -9.46 1.72
CA ALA A 44 10.85 -10.82 1.85
C ALA A 44 10.63 -11.37 3.28
N ASN A 45 10.90 -10.56 4.31
CA ASN A 45 10.68 -10.94 5.70
C ASN A 45 9.19 -11.15 5.99
N MET A 46 8.31 -10.25 5.54
CA MET A 46 6.87 -10.40 5.70
C MET A 46 6.36 -11.69 5.05
N ARG A 47 6.81 -11.98 3.82
CA ARG A 47 6.47 -13.24 3.14
C ARG A 47 6.93 -14.46 3.92
N ASN A 48 8.16 -14.44 4.42
CA ASN A 48 8.69 -15.56 5.22
C ASN A 48 7.88 -15.75 6.51
N THR A 49 7.48 -14.67 7.16
CA THR A 49 6.60 -14.72 8.34
C THR A 49 5.27 -15.38 8.02
N ILE A 50 4.63 -15.02 6.90
CA ILE A 50 3.38 -15.65 6.45
C ILE A 50 3.57 -17.15 6.29
N ILE A 51 4.63 -17.56 5.59
CA ILE A 51 4.92 -18.99 5.34
C ILE A 51 5.20 -19.74 6.65
N GLN A 52 5.99 -19.15 7.55
CA GLN A 52 6.29 -19.76 8.86
C GLN A 52 5.05 -19.92 9.74
N CYS A 53 4.08 -19.03 9.61
CA CYS A 53 2.78 -19.12 10.28
C CYS A 53 1.80 -20.10 9.60
N GLY A 54 2.22 -20.85 8.59
CA GLY A 54 1.37 -21.82 7.87
C GLY A 54 0.53 -21.21 6.76
N GLY A 55 0.78 -19.95 6.39
CA GLY A 55 0.15 -19.29 5.25
C GLY A 55 0.81 -19.69 3.92
N GLU A 56 0.13 -19.38 2.82
CA GLU A 56 0.62 -19.65 1.47
C GLU A 56 0.79 -18.34 0.69
N VAL A 57 1.78 -18.32 -0.22
CA VAL A 57 2.01 -17.20 -1.15
C VAL A 57 2.05 -17.78 -2.56
N HIS A 58 1.11 -17.36 -3.40
CA HIS A 58 0.98 -17.80 -4.77
C HIS A 58 1.44 -16.70 -5.73
N PHE A 59 2.52 -16.95 -6.46
CA PHE A 59 2.97 -16.08 -7.55
C PHE A 59 2.28 -16.44 -8.86
N GLU A 60 2.30 -15.51 -9.82
CA GLU A 60 1.68 -15.67 -11.14
C GLU A 60 0.19 -16.09 -11.07
N THR A 61 -0.43 -15.79 -9.94
CA THR A 61 -1.82 -16.15 -9.64
C THR A 61 -2.64 -14.88 -9.50
N ARG A 62 -3.44 -14.58 -10.52
CA ARG A 62 -4.32 -13.41 -10.55
C ARG A 62 -5.71 -13.82 -10.09
N MET A 63 -6.33 -12.99 -9.28
CA MET A 63 -7.76 -13.10 -8.99
C MET A 63 -8.55 -12.67 -10.24
N ASP A 64 -9.40 -13.54 -10.75
CA ASP A 64 -10.27 -13.27 -11.90
C ASP A 64 -11.69 -12.90 -11.45
N ALA A 65 -12.17 -13.49 -10.35
CA ALA A 65 -13.50 -13.21 -9.81
C ALA A 65 -13.56 -13.32 -8.29
N LEU A 66 -14.50 -12.59 -7.67
CA LEU A 66 -14.98 -12.85 -6.32
C LEU A 66 -16.16 -13.82 -6.39
N LEU A 67 -16.18 -14.79 -5.50
CA LEU A 67 -17.34 -15.68 -5.31
C LEU A 67 -18.31 -14.99 -4.36
N ILE A 68 -19.43 -14.52 -4.90
CA ILE A 68 -20.46 -13.78 -4.15
C ILE A 68 -21.72 -14.64 -4.12
N GLU A 69 -22.20 -14.94 -2.92
CA GLU A 69 -23.46 -15.64 -2.68
C GLU A 69 -24.29 -14.90 -1.64
N LYS A 70 -25.54 -14.54 -1.99
CA LYS A 70 -26.45 -13.82 -1.10
C LYS A 70 -25.83 -12.55 -0.50
N ASP A 71 -25.19 -11.74 -1.35
CA ASP A 71 -24.51 -10.48 -1.01
C ASP A 71 -23.30 -10.64 -0.06
N GLU A 72 -22.79 -11.87 0.08
CA GLU A 72 -21.62 -12.17 0.90
C GLU A 72 -20.49 -12.76 0.06
N VAL A 73 -19.27 -12.24 0.25
CA VAL A 73 -18.07 -12.77 -0.40
C VAL A 73 -17.66 -14.07 0.28
N LYS A 74 -17.62 -15.17 -0.48
CA LYS A 74 -17.26 -16.51 -0.03
C LYS A 74 -15.83 -16.93 -0.39
N GLY A 75 -15.19 -16.21 -1.29
CA GLY A 75 -13.84 -16.54 -1.75
C GLY A 75 -13.48 -15.86 -3.07
N ILE A 76 -12.46 -16.40 -3.70
CA ILE A 76 -11.96 -15.95 -5.00
C ILE A 76 -11.79 -17.11 -5.97
N GLU A 77 -11.90 -16.82 -7.25
CA GLU A 77 -11.45 -17.66 -8.36
C GLU A 77 -10.23 -17.03 -9.04
N THR A 78 -9.29 -17.87 -9.47
CA THR A 78 -8.03 -17.43 -10.04
C THR A 78 -7.85 -17.87 -11.50
N ASN A 79 -6.97 -17.19 -12.22
CA ASN A 79 -6.57 -17.51 -13.60
C ASN A 79 -5.99 -18.93 -13.76
N THR A 80 -5.60 -19.58 -12.68
CA THR A 80 -5.12 -20.95 -12.68
C THR A 80 -6.24 -21.99 -12.52
N GLY A 81 -7.49 -21.53 -12.43
CA GLY A 81 -8.66 -22.38 -12.15
C GLY A 81 -8.78 -22.84 -10.70
N LYS A 82 -7.93 -22.34 -9.80
CA LYS A 82 -8.04 -22.62 -8.38
C LYS A 82 -9.03 -21.66 -7.72
N THR A 83 -9.76 -22.20 -6.77
CA THR A 83 -10.69 -21.48 -5.90
C THR A 83 -10.15 -21.45 -4.48
N PHE A 84 -10.15 -20.28 -3.86
CA PHE A 84 -9.79 -20.10 -2.45
C PHE A 84 -11.02 -19.58 -1.71
N LEU A 85 -11.50 -20.35 -0.72
CA LEU A 85 -12.67 -20.02 0.08
C LEU A 85 -12.26 -19.30 1.37
N GLY A 86 -13.03 -18.31 1.79
CA GLY A 86 -12.85 -17.58 3.04
C GLY A 86 -13.03 -16.07 2.87
N PRO A 87 -12.85 -15.32 3.96
CA PRO A 87 -12.85 -13.85 3.90
C PRO A 87 -11.76 -13.32 2.98
N VAL A 88 -12.06 -12.28 2.19
CA VAL A 88 -11.15 -11.73 1.18
C VAL A 88 -10.74 -10.30 1.56
N ILE A 89 -9.44 -10.03 1.56
CA ILE A 89 -8.89 -8.68 1.62
C ILE A 89 -8.39 -8.31 0.23
N LEU A 90 -9.06 -7.35 -0.41
CA LEU A 90 -8.72 -6.89 -1.74
C LEU A 90 -7.74 -5.71 -1.65
N ALA A 91 -6.45 -5.96 -1.87
CA ALA A 91 -5.37 -4.99 -1.72
C ALA A 91 -4.57 -4.84 -3.03
N THR A 92 -5.25 -4.59 -4.14
CA THR A 92 -4.69 -4.58 -5.52
C THR A 92 -4.05 -3.26 -5.92
N GLY A 93 -4.11 -2.24 -5.06
CA GLY A 93 -3.60 -0.90 -5.33
C GLY A 93 -4.53 -0.05 -6.20
N HIS A 94 -4.24 1.25 -6.28
CA HIS A 94 -5.10 2.25 -6.94
C HIS A 94 -5.13 2.16 -8.47
N SER A 95 -4.15 1.48 -9.08
CA SER A 95 -4.03 1.38 -10.54
C SER A 95 -4.71 0.15 -11.15
N ALA A 96 -5.31 -0.71 -10.34
CA ALA A 96 -5.98 -1.94 -10.77
C ALA A 96 -7.37 -1.63 -11.37
N ARG A 97 -7.39 -0.97 -12.53
CA ARG A 97 -8.63 -0.53 -13.20
C ARG A 97 -9.53 -1.69 -13.63
N ASP A 98 -8.96 -2.82 -13.93
CA ASP A 98 -9.64 -4.07 -14.25
C ASP A 98 -10.47 -4.57 -13.06
N VAL A 99 -9.93 -4.50 -11.85
CA VAL A 99 -10.64 -4.86 -10.62
C VAL A 99 -11.84 -3.92 -10.39
N TYR A 100 -11.66 -2.61 -10.52
CA TYR A 100 -12.78 -1.65 -10.38
C TYR A 100 -13.88 -1.90 -11.41
N ARG A 101 -13.53 -2.19 -12.66
CA ARG A 101 -14.50 -2.53 -13.70
C ARG A 101 -15.24 -3.81 -13.38
N TRP A 102 -14.54 -4.82 -12.89
CA TRP A 102 -15.14 -6.08 -12.47
C TRP A 102 -16.14 -5.87 -11.32
N LEU A 103 -15.77 -5.11 -10.29
CA LEU A 103 -16.63 -4.80 -9.15
C LEU A 103 -17.92 -4.10 -9.61
N ALA A 104 -17.80 -3.07 -10.45
CA ALA A 104 -18.94 -2.34 -11.00
C ALA A 104 -19.85 -3.24 -11.85
N ALA A 105 -19.28 -4.13 -12.67
CA ALA A 105 -20.04 -5.07 -13.50
C ALA A 105 -20.78 -6.15 -12.69
N ASN A 106 -20.35 -6.42 -11.48
CA ASN A 106 -20.94 -7.43 -10.58
C ASN A 106 -21.77 -6.80 -9.44
N ASN A 107 -22.26 -5.58 -9.63
CA ASN A 107 -23.12 -4.86 -8.69
C ASN A 107 -22.52 -4.65 -7.28
N VAL A 108 -21.21 -4.63 -7.17
CA VAL A 108 -20.54 -4.21 -5.93
C VAL A 108 -20.57 -2.69 -5.86
N GLU A 109 -21.08 -2.15 -4.77
CA GLU A 109 -21.17 -0.71 -4.57
C GLU A 109 -19.78 -0.07 -4.55
N ILE A 110 -19.57 0.96 -5.37
CA ILE A 110 -18.31 1.71 -5.45
C ILE A 110 -18.62 3.18 -5.25
N GLU A 111 -17.97 3.78 -4.26
CA GLU A 111 -18.06 5.21 -3.98
C GLU A 111 -16.83 5.95 -4.54
N ALA A 112 -17.10 7.07 -5.24
CA ALA A 112 -16.02 7.95 -5.69
C ALA A 112 -15.50 8.81 -4.51
N LYS A 113 -14.21 8.71 -4.23
CA LYS A 113 -13.55 9.55 -3.22
C LYS A 113 -12.62 10.55 -3.88
N GLY A 114 -12.51 11.75 -3.27
CA GLY A 114 -11.51 12.74 -3.67
C GLY A 114 -10.10 12.21 -3.45
N ILE A 115 -9.22 12.51 -4.40
CA ILE A 115 -7.80 12.16 -4.32
C ILE A 115 -6.95 13.43 -4.43
N ALA A 116 -5.78 13.42 -3.79
CA ALA A 116 -4.76 14.43 -4.04
C ALA A 116 -3.99 14.04 -5.30
N VAL A 117 -3.91 14.97 -6.26
CA VAL A 117 -3.12 14.80 -7.49
C VAL A 117 -2.01 15.83 -7.47
N GLY A 118 -0.78 15.37 -7.67
CA GLY A 118 0.39 16.21 -7.80
C GLY A 118 1.20 15.86 -9.04
N VAL A 119 2.02 16.79 -9.47
CA VAL A 119 3.00 16.58 -10.53
C VAL A 119 4.41 16.66 -9.93
N ARG A 120 5.31 15.86 -10.47
CA ARG A 120 6.73 15.98 -10.18
C ARG A 120 7.36 16.91 -11.20
N LEU A 121 7.94 18.00 -10.71
CA LEU A 121 8.72 18.90 -11.54
C LEU A 121 10.20 18.62 -11.32
N GLU A 122 10.94 18.43 -12.38
CA GLU A 122 12.39 18.26 -12.34
C GLU A 122 13.06 19.51 -12.90
N HIS A 123 14.02 20.04 -12.16
CA HIS A 123 14.83 21.19 -12.55
C HIS A 123 16.32 20.83 -12.49
N PRO A 124 17.18 21.46 -13.30
CA PRO A 124 18.62 21.36 -13.12
C PRO A 124 19.02 21.78 -11.70
N THR A 125 19.89 21.00 -11.06
CA THR A 125 20.36 21.26 -9.68
C THR A 125 20.88 22.69 -9.51
N THR A 126 21.58 23.22 -10.50
CA THR A 126 22.09 24.60 -10.51
C THR A 126 21.01 25.65 -10.34
N LEU A 127 19.80 25.43 -10.89
CA LEU A 127 18.68 26.36 -10.73
C LEU A 127 18.14 26.33 -9.29
N ILE A 128 18.02 25.13 -8.71
CA ILE A 128 17.56 24.96 -7.33
C ILE A 128 18.58 25.58 -6.36
N ASP A 129 19.86 25.35 -6.57
CA ASP A 129 20.93 25.92 -5.75
C ASP A 129 20.91 27.46 -5.79
N GLN A 130 20.67 28.06 -6.95
CA GLN A 130 20.52 29.52 -7.08
C GLN A 130 19.31 30.08 -6.31
N ILE A 131 18.19 29.33 -6.29
CA ILE A 131 16.97 29.73 -5.58
C ILE A 131 17.18 29.60 -4.07
N GLN A 132 17.79 28.51 -3.61
CA GLN A 132 17.98 28.22 -2.19
C GLN A 132 19.18 28.97 -1.58
N SER A 133 20.21 29.23 -2.36
CA SER A 133 21.45 29.89 -1.91
C SER A 133 21.40 31.43 -2.01
N ARG A 134 20.22 32.03 -2.19
CA ARG A 134 20.09 33.47 -2.05
C ARG A 134 20.42 33.87 -0.62
N LYS A 135 21.70 34.18 -0.37
CA LYS A 135 22.10 34.92 0.83
C LYS A 135 21.30 36.24 0.85
N PRO A 136 20.69 36.64 1.97
CA PRO A 136 20.15 37.97 2.10
C PRO A 136 21.30 38.93 1.80
N ASN A 137 21.07 39.85 0.88
CA ASN A 137 22.02 40.91 0.61
C ASN A 137 22.35 41.62 1.94
N GLU A 138 23.58 41.46 2.41
CA GLU A 138 24.16 42.39 3.37
C GLU A 138 24.17 43.77 2.70
N ARG A 139 23.32 44.67 3.21
CA ARG A 139 23.44 46.09 3.02
C ARG A 139 24.22 46.68 4.19
#